data_887277d786da6ab04df127d3b0071d51
#
_entry.id   887277d786da6ab04df127d3b0071d51
#
_cell.length_a   1.000
_cell.length_b   1.000
_cell.length_c   1.000
_cell.angle_alpha   90.00
_cell.angle_beta   90.00
_cell.angle_gamma   90.00
#
_symmetry.space_group_name_H-M   'P 1'
#
loop_
_entity.id
_entity.type
_entity.pdbx_description
1 polymer ?
#
loop_
_entity_poly.entity_id
_entity_poly.type
_entity_poly.pdbx_seq_one_letter_code
_entity_poly.pdbx_strand_id
1 'polypeptide(L)'
;VYSSLAYADGKLVLSLGNGTAPIYCDPLTGVKAGDMNVGGINVAAITNDEGGNILVSTHAESQGTVTLYKTKSVTAAPEQFHSFVNDSDVPVGYNLKVNGNIDQDAVIILSHEGIDGVTATSKYTQIVITGGQVVSTETIDLSGLGLSWGSAPVHGAKIVPVSNKPETGVMLCYYSDNILH
;
A
#
# COMPACT_ATOMS: atom_id res chain seq x y z
N VAL A 1 -3.64 -14.34 9.39
CA VAL A 1 -4.37 -13.88 8.18
C VAL A 1 -3.42 -13.03 7.36
N TYR A 2 -3.32 -13.27 6.04
CA TYR A 2 -2.50 -12.44 5.15
C TYR A 2 -3.23 -11.12 4.86
N SER A 3 -2.51 -10.00 4.90
CA SER A 3 -3.06 -8.64 4.78
C SER A 3 -2.89 -8.05 3.37
N SER A 4 -1.86 -8.45 2.66
CA SER A 4 -1.56 -7.96 1.32
C SER A 4 -0.92 -9.02 0.43
N LEU A 5 -1.02 -8.77 -0.89
CA LEU A 5 -0.70 -9.71 -1.95
C LEU A 5 0.02 -8.99 -3.07
N ALA A 6 1.00 -9.67 -3.67
CA ALA A 6 1.62 -9.28 -4.94
C ALA A 6 1.79 -10.51 -5.84
N TYR A 7 1.83 -10.29 -7.15
CA TYR A 7 2.22 -11.30 -8.14
C TYR A 7 3.35 -10.75 -8.98
N ALA A 8 4.54 -11.27 -8.80
CA ALA A 8 5.73 -10.87 -9.54
C ALA A 8 6.76 -12.00 -9.54
N ASP A 9 7.73 -11.95 -10.46
CA ASP A 9 8.80 -12.95 -10.58
C ASP A 9 8.24 -14.40 -10.74
N GLY A 10 7.03 -14.53 -11.36
CA GLY A 10 6.32 -15.81 -11.50
C GLY A 10 5.87 -16.42 -10.16
N LYS A 11 5.78 -15.64 -9.10
CA LYS A 11 5.42 -16.05 -7.74
C LYS A 11 4.24 -15.26 -7.21
N LEU A 12 3.45 -15.93 -6.38
CA LEU A 12 2.46 -15.29 -5.52
C LEU A 12 3.13 -14.93 -4.19
N VAL A 13 3.16 -13.66 -3.85
CA VAL A 13 3.79 -13.16 -2.62
C VAL A 13 2.72 -12.72 -1.65
N LEU A 14 2.79 -13.17 -0.41
CA LEU A 14 1.77 -12.97 0.64
C LEU A 14 2.43 -12.35 1.87
N SER A 15 1.90 -11.24 2.37
CA SER A 15 2.37 -10.58 3.59
C SER A 15 1.33 -10.62 4.70
N LEU A 16 1.80 -10.76 5.94
CA LEU A 16 0.97 -10.62 7.15
C LEU A 16 0.81 -9.14 7.56
N GLY A 17 1.68 -8.24 7.08
CA GLY A 17 1.65 -6.84 7.45
C GLY A 17 2.02 -6.54 8.91
N ASN A 18 2.76 -7.45 9.56
CA ASN A 18 3.14 -7.35 10.97
C ASN A 18 4.66 -7.33 11.20
N GLY A 19 5.40 -6.89 10.17
CA GLY A 19 6.86 -6.84 10.20
C GLY A 19 7.56 -8.14 9.87
N THR A 20 6.85 -9.26 9.74
CA THR A 20 7.46 -10.52 9.30
C THR A 20 7.71 -10.51 7.80
N ALA A 21 8.74 -11.22 7.35
CA ALA A 21 9.02 -11.38 5.94
C ALA A 21 7.81 -12.01 5.22
N PRO A 22 7.39 -11.47 4.06
CA PRO A 22 6.39 -12.11 3.23
C PRO A 22 6.86 -13.49 2.78
N ILE A 23 5.92 -14.41 2.61
CA ILE A 23 6.20 -15.70 1.98
C ILE A 23 5.92 -15.63 0.49
N TYR A 24 6.59 -16.46 -0.31
CA TYR A 24 6.20 -16.64 -1.70
C TYR A 24 5.85 -18.11 -2.00
N CYS A 25 4.88 -18.26 -2.89
CA CYS A 25 4.26 -19.53 -3.23
C CYS A 25 4.28 -19.74 -4.74
N ASP A 26 4.22 -21.00 -5.14
CA ASP A 26 3.86 -21.36 -6.51
C ASP A 26 2.42 -20.93 -6.79
N PRO A 27 2.17 -20.12 -7.85
CA PRO A 27 0.83 -19.54 -8.09
C PRO A 27 -0.22 -20.55 -8.53
N LEU A 28 0.17 -21.72 -9.02
CA LEU A 28 -0.74 -22.77 -9.50
C LEU A 28 -1.14 -23.72 -8.38
N THR A 29 -0.21 -24.03 -7.49
CA THR A 29 -0.42 -25.04 -6.43
C THR A 29 -0.65 -24.42 -5.05
N GLY A 30 -0.28 -23.14 -4.85
CA GLY A 30 -0.31 -22.46 -3.56
C GLY A 30 0.77 -22.98 -2.57
N VAL A 31 1.63 -23.87 -3.00
CA VAL A 31 2.68 -24.44 -2.13
C VAL A 31 3.72 -23.37 -1.82
N LYS A 32 3.99 -23.15 -0.52
CA LYS A 32 5.07 -22.23 -0.09
C LYS A 32 6.41 -22.70 -0.65
N ALA A 33 7.10 -21.78 -1.35
CA ALA A 33 8.42 -22.00 -1.92
C ALA A 33 9.55 -21.36 -1.10
N GLY A 34 9.23 -20.34 -0.27
CA GLY A 34 10.22 -19.70 0.58
C GLY A 34 9.71 -18.43 1.26
N ASP A 35 10.63 -17.74 1.92
CA ASP A 35 10.41 -16.41 2.49
C ASP A 35 11.10 -15.37 1.60
N MET A 36 10.42 -14.24 1.35
CA MET A 36 10.96 -13.15 0.55
C MET A 36 12.15 -12.50 1.28
N ASN A 37 13.23 -12.24 0.55
CA ASN A 37 14.32 -11.44 1.10
C ASN A 37 13.87 -9.97 1.17
N VAL A 38 13.69 -9.46 2.38
CA VAL A 38 13.28 -8.06 2.62
C VAL A 38 14.42 -7.19 3.16
N GLY A 39 15.65 -7.71 3.27
CA GLY A 39 16.82 -6.93 3.71
C GLY A 39 16.68 -6.34 5.13
N GLY A 40 15.83 -6.92 5.98
CA GLY A 40 15.57 -6.41 7.34
C GLY A 40 14.50 -5.32 7.41
N ILE A 41 13.77 -5.03 6.32
CA ILE A 41 12.66 -4.07 6.30
C ILE A 41 11.50 -4.58 7.15
N ASN A 42 10.95 -3.71 7.99
CA ASN A 42 9.70 -3.96 8.73
C ASN A 42 8.51 -3.78 7.77
N VAL A 43 8.07 -4.87 7.16
CA VAL A 43 7.05 -4.87 6.09
C VAL A 43 5.66 -4.64 6.66
N ALA A 44 5.00 -3.57 6.25
CA ALA A 44 3.59 -3.30 6.53
C ALA A 44 2.67 -3.82 5.43
N ALA A 45 2.95 -3.50 4.17
CA ALA A 45 2.20 -3.99 3.03
C ALA A 45 3.08 -4.26 1.82
N ILE A 46 2.55 -5.06 0.90
CA ILE A 46 3.12 -5.31 -0.42
C ILE A 46 2.06 -5.14 -1.50
N THR A 47 2.50 -4.78 -2.68
CA THR A 47 1.71 -4.84 -3.92
C THR A 47 2.67 -5.07 -5.09
N ASN A 48 2.15 -5.20 -6.30
CA ASN A 48 2.97 -5.17 -7.51
C ASN A 48 2.44 -4.16 -8.51
N ASP A 49 3.32 -3.60 -9.29
CA ASP A 49 3.01 -2.72 -10.42
C ASP A 49 2.91 -3.49 -11.75
N GLU A 50 2.59 -2.79 -12.83
CA GLU A 50 2.53 -3.35 -14.19
C GLU A 50 3.92 -3.64 -14.78
N GLY A 51 4.98 -3.05 -14.22
CA GLY A 51 6.38 -3.27 -14.60
C GLY A 51 7.02 -4.51 -13.98
N GLY A 52 6.27 -5.25 -13.15
CA GLY A 52 6.74 -6.43 -12.43
C GLY A 52 7.56 -6.10 -11.18
N ASN A 53 7.53 -4.85 -10.71
CA ASN A 53 8.11 -4.50 -9.42
C ASN A 53 7.18 -4.99 -8.29
N ILE A 54 7.77 -5.58 -7.26
CA ILE A 54 7.14 -5.77 -5.96
C ILE A 54 7.42 -4.51 -5.16
N LEU A 55 6.37 -3.79 -4.77
CA LEU A 55 6.46 -2.63 -3.90
C LEU A 55 6.24 -3.08 -2.45
N VAL A 56 7.04 -2.53 -1.56
CA VAL A 56 6.99 -2.78 -0.12
C VAL A 56 6.87 -1.45 0.60
N SER A 57 5.94 -1.33 1.55
CA SER A 57 5.84 -0.17 2.45
C SER A 57 6.21 -0.52 3.88
N THR A 58 6.78 0.47 4.58
CA THR A 58 6.81 0.48 6.03
C THR A 58 5.56 1.14 6.59
N HIS A 59 5.27 0.92 7.87
CA HIS A 59 4.23 1.60 8.62
C HIS A 59 4.81 2.81 9.35
N ALA A 60 4.01 3.87 9.50
CA ALA A 60 4.32 5.01 10.34
C ALA A 60 3.09 5.53 11.06
N GLU A 61 3.25 5.80 12.35
CA GLU A 61 2.34 6.60 13.15
C GLU A 61 2.43 8.09 12.74
N SER A 62 1.59 8.94 13.35
CA SER A 62 1.63 10.40 13.13
C SER A 62 3.06 10.95 13.28
N GLN A 63 3.47 11.81 12.35
CA GLN A 63 4.80 12.40 12.23
C GLN A 63 5.95 11.40 12.00
N GLY A 64 5.64 10.11 11.85
CA GLY A 64 6.62 9.09 11.46
C GLY A 64 6.89 9.10 9.95
N THR A 65 7.97 8.42 9.55
CA THR A 65 8.34 8.31 8.13
C THR A 65 7.86 7.00 7.55
N VAL A 66 7.04 7.07 6.50
CA VAL A 66 6.73 5.95 5.62
C VAL A 66 7.82 5.85 4.56
N THR A 67 8.34 4.66 4.35
CA THR A 67 9.33 4.40 3.30
C THR A 67 8.81 3.35 2.35
N LEU A 68 8.99 3.61 1.06
CA LEU A 68 8.63 2.71 -0.03
C LEU A 68 9.89 2.13 -0.67
N TYR A 69 9.85 0.83 -0.86
CA TYR A 69 10.91 0.04 -1.49
C TYR A 69 10.36 -0.70 -2.70
N LYS A 70 11.25 -1.08 -3.63
CA LYS A 70 10.93 -1.89 -4.79
C LYS A 70 11.96 -2.99 -5.04
N THR A 71 11.52 -4.08 -5.64
CA THR A 71 12.39 -5.14 -6.17
C THR A 71 11.66 -5.88 -7.29
N LYS A 72 12.39 -6.47 -8.22
CA LYS A 72 11.82 -7.37 -9.26
C LYS A 72 11.97 -8.86 -8.91
N SER A 73 12.55 -9.17 -7.75
CA SER A 73 12.80 -10.56 -7.35
C SER A 73 12.44 -10.81 -5.89
N VAL A 74 11.89 -11.98 -5.60
CA VAL A 74 11.62 -12.44 -4.23
C VAL A 74 12.90 -12.78 -3.46
N THR A 75 14.04 -12.95 -4.14
CA THR A 75 15.32 -13.31 -3.54
C THR A 75 16.29 -12.15 -3.35
N ALA A 76 16.07 -11.02 -4.06
CA ALA A 76 16.85 -9.80 -3.91
C ALA A 76 16.22 -8.88 -2.85
N ALA A 77 17.06 -8.26 -2.01
CA ALA A 77 16.59 -7.25 -1.08
C ALA A 77 16.00 -6.05 -1.84
N PRO A 78 14.84 -5.51 -1.40
CA PRO A 78 14.27 -4.33 -2.03
C PRO A 78 15.14 -3.08 -1.82
N GLU A 79 15.18 -2.21 -2.83
CA GLU A 79 15.82 -0.90 -2.75
C GLU A 79 14.81 0.20 -2.42
N GLN A 80 15.21 1.18 -1.60
CA GLN A 80 14.38 2.35 -1.32
C GLN A 80 14.26 3.21 -2.57
N PHE A 81 13.04 3.64 -2.91
CA PHE A 81 12.83 4.58 -4.01
C PHE A 81 12.11 5.86 -3.59
N HIS A 82 11.39 5.86 -2.46
CA HIS A 82 10.69 7.05 -1.95
C HIS A 82 10.50 6.98 -0.43
N SER A 83 10.36 8.15 0.21
CA SER A 83 9.91 8.27 1.60
C SER A 83 9.21 9.61 1.82
N PHE A 84 8.27 9.63 2.77
CA PHE A 84 7.55 10.84 3.17
C PHE A 84 7.18 10.79 4.65
N VAL A 85 6.94 11.96 5.24
CA VAL A 85 6.44 12.07 6.61
C VAL A 85 4.92 11.92 6.59
N ASN A 86 4.38 11.09 7.46
CA ASN A 86 2.95 11.01 7.72
C ASN A 86 2.48 12.27 8.46
N ASP A 87 1.87 13.20 7.77
CA ASP A 87 1.36 14.46 8.30
C ASP A 87 -0.04 14.37 8.93
N SER A 88 -0.62 13.17 8.93
CA SER A 88 -1.93 12.93 9.54
C SER A 88 -1.80 12.50 11.01
N ASP A 89 -2.93 12.48 11.69
CA ASP A 89 -3.09 12.05 13.08
C ASP A 89 -3.35 10.54 13.24
N VAL A 90 -3.36 9.80 12.13
CA VAL A 90 -3.63 8.36 12.08
C VAL A 90 -2.54 7.61 11.32
N PRO A 91 -2.38 6.29 11.57
CA PRO A 91 -1.35 5.49 10.92
C PRO A 91 -1.50 5.39 9.40
N VAL A 92 -0.36 5.23 8.71
CA VAL A 92 -0.25 4.99 7.25
C VAL A 92 0.74 3.87 6.96
N GLY A 93 0.48 3.07 5.92
CA GLY A 93 1.45 2.09 5.40
C GLY A 93 0.90 0.69 5.17
N TYR A 94 -0.20 0.31 5.83
CA TYR A 94 -0.77 -1.04 5.72
C TYR A 94 -1.61 -1.29 4.46
N ASN A 95 -2.08 -0.25 3.80
CA ASN A 95 -2.89 -0.34 2.58
C ASN A 95 -2.19 0.35 1.42
N LEU A 96 -1.43 -0.41 0.67
CA LEU A 96 -0.64 0.04 -0.49
C LEU A 96 -1.28 -0.48 -1.77
N LYS A 97 -1.56 0.42 -2.72
CA LYS A 97 -2.07 0.10 -4.06
C LYS A 97 -1.33 0.92 -5.11
N VAL A 98 -1.18 0.36 -6.29
CA VAL A 98 -0.54 1.02 -7.43
C VAL A 98 -1.31 0.70 -8.71
N ASN A 99 -1.31 1.64 -9.63
CA ASN A 99 -1.71 1.46 -11.02
C ASN A 99 -0.63 2.08 -11.92
N GLY A 100 -0.24 1.38 -12.96
CA GLY A 100 0.85 1.74 -13.85
C GLY A 100 2.19 1.07 -13.47
N ASN A 101 3.25 1.58 -14.08
CA ASN A 101 4.63 1.10 -13.90
C ASN A 101 5.47 2.19 -13.24
N ILE A 102 6.01 1.93 -12.04
CA ILE A 102 6.79 2.93 -11.29
C ILE A 102 8.13 3.30 -11.93
N ASP A 103 8.60 2.53 -12.90
CA ASP A 103 9.76 2.88 -13.71
C ASP A 103 9.39 3.81 -14.89
N GLN A 104 8.09 4.15 -15.05
CA GLN A 104 7.52 5.01 -16.08
C GLN A 104 6.50 5.98 -15.45
N ASP A 105 5.20 5.73 -15.65
CA ASP A 105 4.10 6.51 -15.10
C ASP A 105 3.25 5.63 -14.19
N ALA A 106 2.99 6.09 -12.99
CA ALA A 106 2.18 5.36 -12.01
C ALA A 106 1.51 6.31 -11.01
N VAL A 107 0.43 5.82 -10.43
CA VAL A 107 -0.17 6.40 -9.22
C VAL A 107 -0.14 5.35 -8.11
N ILE A 108 0.44 5.73 -6.97
CA ILE A 108 0.45 4.92 -5.76
C ILE A 108 -0.50 5.55 -4.75
N ILE A 109 -1.30 4.73 -4.09
CA ILE A 109 -2.21 5.12 -3.02
C ILE A 109 -1.86 4.36 -1.73
N LEU A 110 -1.77 5.11 -0.63
CA LEU A 110 -1.74 4.57 0.73
C LEU A 110 -2.94 5.12 1.49
N SER A 111 -3.94 4.31 1.75
CA SER A 111 -5.06 4.74 2.60
C SER A 111 -4.59 4.86 4.05
N HIS A 112 -5.02 5.94 4.71
CA HIS A 112 -4.79 6.11 6.14
C HIS A 112 -5.73 5.20 6.93
N GLU A 113 -5.29 4.78 8.11
CA GLU A 113 -6.03 3.83 8.93
C GLU A 113 -6.51 4.53 10.20
N GLY A 114 -7.83 4.56 10.40
CA GLY A 114 -8.35 5.03 11.65
C GLY A 114 -7.88 4.16 12.82
N ILE A 115 -7.82 4.75 13.99
CA ILE A 115 -7.50 4.05 15.24
C ILE A 115 -8.79 3.46 15.78
N ASP A 116 -8.80 2.15 16.00
CA ASP A 116 -9.97 1.38 16.44
C ASP A 116 -10.66 2.00 17.67
N GLY A 117 -11.94 2.31 17.51
CA GLY A 117 -12.78 2.91 18.55
C GLY A 117 -12.37 4.33 18.99
N VAL A 118 -11.38 4.95 18.38
CA VAL A 118 -10.81 6.25 18.81
C VAL A 118 -10.89 7.31 17.72
N THR A 119 -10.31 7.05 16.55
CA THR A 119 -10.19 8.05 15.50
C THR A 119 -10.57 7.47 14.14
N ALA A 120 -11.62 8.03 13.53
CA ALA A 120 -11.94 7.79 12.13
C ALA A 120 -11.11 8.73 11.23
N THR A 121 -10.89 8.33 10.00
CA THR A 121 -10.20 9.15 8.98
C THR A 121 -10.97 9.15 7.68
N SER A 122 -10.69 10.12 6.83
CA SER A 122 -11.19 10.24 5.46
C SER A 122 -10.03 10.47 4.48
N LYS A 123 -8.80 10.17 4.90
CA LYS A 123 -7.57 10.57 4.21
C LYS A 123 -6.88 9.41 3.52
N TYR A 124 -6.20 9.72 2.44
CA TYR A 124 -5.21 8.86 1.81
C TYR A 124 -4.03 9.68 1.28
N THR A 125 -2.86 9.07 1.20
CA THR A 125 -1.71 9.67 0.52
C THR A 125 -1.69 9.19 -0.93
N GLN A 126 -1.59 10.13 -1.86
CA GLN A 126 -1.38 9.89 -3.29
C GLN A 126 0.05 10.26 -3.66
N ILE A 127 0.74 9.36 -4.35
CA ILE A 127 2.07 9.60 -4.90
C ILE A 127 1.97 9.43 -6.42
N VAL A 128 2.39 10.46 -7.15
CA VAL A 128 2.38 10.47 -8.61
C VAL A 128 3.81 10.31 -9.13
N ILE A 129 3.96 9.39 -10.06
CA ILE A 129 5.23 9.08 -10.73
C ILE A 129 5.06 9.40 -12.22
N THR A 130 6.01 10.14 -12.77
CA THR A 130 6.09 10.44 -14.21
C THR A 130 7.52 10.22 -14.68
N GLY A 131 7.68 9.46 -15.77
CA GLY A 131 8.99 9.13 -16.30
C GLY A 131 9.91 8.43 -15.28
N GLY A 132 9.36 7.63 -14.36
CA GLY A 132 10.09 6.93 -13.30
C GLY A 132 10.54 7.82 -12.14
N GLN A 133 10.06 9.06 -12.05
CA GLN A 133 10.38 10.00 -10.97
C GLN A 133 9.13 10.38 -10.19
N VAL A 134 9.22 10.42 -8.86
CA VAL A 134 8.14 10.95 -8.01
C VAL A 134 8.02 12.46 -8.25
N VAL A 135 6.85 12.90 -8.73
CA VAL A 135 6.55 14.31 -9.03
C VAL A 135 5.65 14.98 -8.00
N SER A 136 4.83 14.22 -7.28
CA SER A 136 4.08 14.71 -6.11
C SER A 136 3.85 13.62 -5.07
N THR A 137 3.67 14.06 -3.82
CA THR A 137 3.22 13.26 -2.68
C THR A 137 2.28 14.13 -1.88
N GLU A 138 1.00 13.79 -1.87
CA GLU A 138 -0.06 14.63 -1.30
C GLU A 138 -1.00 13.81 -0.43
N THR A 139 -1.39 14.37 0.72
CA THR A 139 -2.49 13.84 1.54
C THR A 139 -3.80 14.45 1.05
N ILE A 140 -4.71 13.59 0.63
CA ILE A 140 -6.04 13.97 0.13
C ILE A 140 -7.08 13.64 1.19
N ASP A 141 -7.92 14.61 1.53
CA ASP A 141 -8.99 14.48 2.51
C ASP A 141 -10.36 14.47 1.82
N LEU A 142 -11.10 13.37 2.01
CA LEU A 142 -12.44 13.17 1.45
C LEU A 142 -13.56 13.53 2.44
N SER A 143 -13.26 14.14 3.59
CA SER A 143 -14.26 14.55 4.59
C SER A 143 -15.33 15.47 4.01
N GLY A 144 -14.95 16.32 3.05
CA GLY A 144 -15.88 17.20 2.33
C GLY A 144 -16.96 16.47 1.51
N LEU A 145 -16.77 15.15 1.26
CA LEU A 145 -17.76 14.28 0.62
C LEU A 145 -18.62 13.52 1.66
N GLY A 146 -18.44 13.79 2.95
CA GLY A 146 -19.13 13.07 4.03
C GLY A 146 -18.59 11.64 4.24
N LEU A 147 -17.41 11.30 3.72
CA LEU A 147 -16.79 9.99 3.84
C LEU A 147 -15.92 9.89 5.10
N SER A 148 -15.98 8.76 5.78
CA SER A 148 -15.19 8.48 6.96
C SER A 148 -15.09 6.96 7.18
N TRP A 149 -13.90 6.45 7.59
CA TRP A 149 -13.64 5.04 7.85
C TRP A 149 -12.68 4.84 9.02
N GLY A 150 -12.60 3.61 9.53
CA GLY A 150 -11.54 3.20 10.47
C GLY A 150 -11.87 3.31 11.94
N SER A 151 -13.15 3.57 12.33
CA SER A 151 -13.56 3.51 13.74
C SER A 151 -13.98 2.11 14.19
N ALA A 152 -13.95 1.11 13.36
CA ALA A 152 -14.28 -0.29 13.66
C ALA A 152 -13.05 -1.20 13.48
N PRO A 153 -13.02 -2.39 14.09
CA PRO A 153 -11.83 -3.26 14.12
C PRO A 153 -11.43 -3.85 12.76
N VAL A 154 -11.89 -3.29 11.68
CA VAL A 154 -11.61 -3.73 10.32
C VAL A 154 -11.00 -2.57 9.52
N HIS A 155 -9.79 -2.38 9.74
CA HIS A 155 -8.70 -1.75 9.00
C HIS A 155 -9.05 -1.03 7.69
N GLY A 156 -9.41 0.24 7.80
CA GLY A 156 -9.25 1.22 6.75
C GLY A 156 -10.01 0.96 5.45
N ALA A 157 -10.17 2.01 4.67
CA ALA A 157 -10.71 1.91 3.33
C ALA A 157 -9.71 1.22 2.39
N LYS A 158 -10.24 0.43 1.45
CA LYS A 158 -9.47 -0.03 0.29
C LYS A 158 -9.64 0.99 -0.81
N ILE A 159 -8.59 1.76 -1.08
CA ILE A 159 -8.57 2.80 -2.10
C ILE A 159 -7.63 2.36 -3.19
N VAL A 160 -8.11 2.38 -4.43
CA VAL A 160 -7.37 1.90 -5.60
C VAL A 160 -7.37 3.01 -6.65
N PRO A 161 -6.22 3.40 -7.22
CA PRO A 161 -6.20 4.33 -8.33
C PRO A 161 -6.86 3.70 -9.56
N VAL A 162 -7.70 4.49 -10.27
CA VAL A 162 -8.43 4.01 -11.45
C VAL A 162 -7.49 3.77 -12.63
N SER A 163 -6.44 4.60 -12.75
CA SER A 163 -5.39 4.43 -13.77
C SER A 163 -4.05 4.99 -13.26
N ASN A 164 -3.04 4.95 -14.12
CA ASN A 164 -1.73 5.58 -13.88
C ASN A 164 -1.75 7.12 -14.00
N LYS A 165 -2.93 7.74 -14.11
CA LYS A 165 -3.13 9.19 -14.20
C LYS A 165 -3.94 9.69 -13.01
N PRO A 166 -3.43 10.63 -12.21
CA PRO A 166 -4.08 11.07 -10.98
C PRO A 166 -5.46 11.71 -11.22
N GLU A 167 -5.68 12.37 -12.36
CA GLU A 167 -6.94 13.01 -12.71
C GLU A 167 -8.10 12.03 -12.98
N THR A 168 -7.84 10.72 -13.13
CA THR A 168 -8.88 9.73 -13.33
C THR A 168 -9.57 9.31 -12.03
N GLY A 169 -9.02 9.72 -10.89
CA GLY A 169 -9.58 9.48 -9.57
C GLY A 169 -9.28 8.12 -8.99
N VAL A 170 -10.03 7.76 -7.98
CA VAL A 170 -9.87 6.53 -7.19
C VAL A 170 -11.20 5.78 -7.08
N MET A 171 -11.12 4.46 -6.96
CA MET A 171 -12.22 3.64 -6.47
C MET A 171 -12.05 3.43 -4.97
N LEU A 172 -13.12 3.63 -4.23
CA LEU A 172 -13.16 3.51 -2.78
C LEU A 172 -14.11 2.38 -2.38
N CYS A 173 -13.63 1.49 -1.52
CA CYS A 173 -14.43 0.49 -0.85
C CYS A 173 -14.13 0.55 0.65
N TYR A 174 -15.13 0.84 1.47
CA TYR A 174 -14.99 0.85 2.92
C TYR A 174 -16.26 0.31 3.58
N TYR A 175 -16.10 -0.09 4.83
CA TYR A 175 -17.21 -0.57 5.64
C TYR A 175 -17.68 0.56 6.55
N SER A 176 -18.97 0.88 6.51
CA SER A 176 -19.63 1.82 7.41
C SER A 176 -21.00 1.26 7.77
N ASP A 177 -21.29 1.15 9.05
CA ASP A 177 -22.60 0.76 9.59
C ASP A 177 -23.21 -0.52 8.96
N ASN A 178 -22.38 -1.53 8.70
CA ASN A 178 -22.74 -2.77 8.00
C ASN A 178 -23.14 -2.62 6.52
N ILE A 179 -22.80 -1.50 5.90
CA ILE A 179 -23.04 -1.26 4.47
C ILE A 179 -21.70 -1.15 3.73
N LEU A 180 -21.55 -1.87 2.62
CA LEU A 180 -20.44 -1.74 1.69
C LEU A 180 -20.73 -0.60 0.72
N HIS A 181 -19.82 0.35 0.59
CA HIS A 181 -19.89 1.48 -0.34
C HIS A 181 -18.88 1.37 -1.46
#